data_bfbdb787bc83a8d680c43c2b26833e0e
#
_entry.id   bfbdb787bc83a8d680c43c2b26833e0e
#
_cell.length_a   1.000
_cell.length_b   1.000
_cell.length_c   1.000
_cell.angle_alpha   90.00
_cell.angle_beta   90.00
_cell.angle_gamma   90.00
#
_symmetry.space_group_name_H-M   'P 1'
#
loop_
_entity.id
_entity.type
_entity.pdbx_description
1 polymer ?
#
loop_
_entity_poly.entity_id
_entity_poly.type
_entity_poly.pdbx_seq_one_letter_code
_entity_poly.pdbx_strand_id
1 'polypeptide(L)'
;MNTFINDVLNLYKTPEYQKLNAYYEQQTVYNMLGVERNENRHSKFIAWLLNPNESHSLKELPLRRFLSLVAALATDKDKCYEQEDVRTHLITGNYRLNVQEIKTEQSIAGLVQNNIEDLDSIIEKNENGSFKSDSQNRFDIWMLLQISFNNRFDKEVTYHIPIVLENKIYSNEGNATNPSKAQTVRYSEAMGVICNSLGFSVSKNPYYQPLMVYLTPSGANKPMSDAFIHIEYQQLLDYVITPASMNSHLQNAATEVQVMIDGYIRNLSCPASNDEKDYSILAIAQSEDESLEVIYNSKAFQTAFRALYYNEAKNLLEEDFETADETTLVTDFWNSNENLFKVVLYNHCKNNPDKLKIISKVIKTNNRDNTRYLIGIGEDNWLNANGKPASKSEASYLIFKAYCMKWGEENPGKSLTLDDLRTAFPGKINEYYHNRYLNHLFYVMDKTLRVDVETSKHYGNTIDVENSWDFYYDDNHELPNVQPNDIRNVKMWRKGDFDRLIEFVKKKYKFIGIEEC
;
A
#
# COMPACT_ATOMS: atom_id res chain seq x y z
N MET A 1 23.37 -30.80 10.58
CA MET A 1 22.30 -30.98 9.56
C MET A 1 21.14 -31.85 10.08
N ASN A 2 21.38 -33.06 10.58
CA ASN A 2 20.29 -33.91 11.09
C ASN A 2 19.47 -33.30 12.24
N THR A 3 20.10 -32.52 13.13
CA THR A 3 19.40 -31.90 14.26
C THR A 3 18.39 -30.85 13.80
N PHE A 4 18.79 -29.96 12.89
CA PHE A 4 17.89 -28.92 12.34
C PHE A 4 16.68 -29.52 11.60
N ILE A 5 16.90 -30.56 10.78
CA ILE A 5 15.81 -31.27 10.09
C ILE A 5 14.80 -31.84 11.11
N ASN A 6 15.28 -32.42 12.21
CA ASN A 6 14.41 -32.94 13.26
C ASN A 6 13.62 -31.81 13.95
N ASP A 7 14.26 -30.66 14.19
CA ASP A 7 13.61 -29.48 14.77
C ASP A 7 12.50 -28.93 13.85
N VAL A 8 12.76 -28.88 12.54
CA VAL A 8 11.77 -28.51 11.51
C VAL A 8 10.58 -29.50 11.52
N LEU A 9 10.86 -30.79 11.51
CA LEU A 9 9.81 -31.81 11.55
C LEU A 9 9.00 -31.76 12.86
N ASN A 10 9.63 -31.41 13.97
CA ASN A 10 8.95 -31.24 15.23
C ASN A 10 8.03 -30.01 15.20
N LEU A 11 8.49 -28.87 14.64
CA LEU A 11 7.64 -27.70 14.44
C LEU A 11 6.44 -28.02 13.54
N TYR A 12 6.66 -28.69 12.41
CA TYR A 12 5.59 -29.02 11.45
C TYR A 12 4.48 -29.93 12.03
N LYS A 13 4.77 -30.67 13.11
CA LYS A 13 3.79 -31.50 13.80
C LYS A 13 2.93 -30.73 14.80
N THR A 14 3.32 -29.51 15.19
CA THR A 14 2.53 -28.75 16.17
C THR A 14 1.23 -28.27 15.57
N PRO A 15 0.11 -28.38 16.31
CA PRO A 15 -1.19 -27.90 15.84
C PRO A 15 -1.17 -26.40 15.52
N GLU A 16 -0.43 -25.64 16.31
CA GLU A 16 -0.26 -24.18 16.16
C GLU A 16 0.38 -23.84 14.83
N TYR A 17 1.48 -24.53 14.49
CA TYR A 17 2.12 -24.32 13.19
C TYR A 17 1.20 -24.70 12.03
N GLN A 18 0.58 -25.89 12.09
CA GLN A 18 -0.30 -26.36 11.00
C GLN A 18 -1.45 -25.40 10.74
N LYS A 19 -2.08 -24.90 11.81
CA LYS A 19 -3.16 -23.91 11.71
C LYS A 19 -2.68 -22.60 11.11
N LEU A 20 -1.61 -22.03 11.65
CA LEU A 20 -1.11 -20.70 11.25
C LEU A 20 -0.42 -20.73 9.88
N ASN A 21 0.30 -21.80 9.55
CA ASN A 21 0.90 -21.94 8.24
C ASN A 21 -0.16 -21.99 7.14
N ALA A 22 -1.23 -22.78 7.33
CA ALA A 22 -2.36 -22.81 6.40
C ALA A 22 -3.03 -21.42 6.26
N TYR A 23 -3.03 -20.62 7.32
CA TYR A 23 -3.62 -19.29 7.31
C TYR A 23 -2.75 -18.23 6.61
N TYR A 24 -1.44 -18.19 6.93
CA TYR A 24 -0.56 -17.11 6.47
C TYR A 24 0.13 -17.39 5.13
N GLU A 25 0.37 -18.66 4.77
CA GLU A 25 1.03 -19.01 3.51
C GLU A 25 0.05 -19.22 2.34
N GLN A 26 -1.25 -19.23 2.59
CA GLN A 26 -2.23 -19.28 1.51
C GLN A 26 -2.37 -17.91 0.85
N GLN A 27 -2.18 -17.87 -0.45
CA GLN A 27 -2.45 -16.66 -1.23
C GLN A 27 -3.94 -16.33 -1.22
N THR A 28 -4.25 -15.06 -0.94
CA THR A 28 -5.59 -14.52 -1.09
C THR A 28 -5.83 -14.07 -2.53
N VAL A 29 -7.08 -13.85 -2.92
CA VAL A 29 -7.42 -13.24 -4.21
C VAL A 29 -6.79 -11.84 -4.34
N TYR A 30 -6.67 -11.12 -3.24
CA TYR A 30 -6.04 -9.79 -3.20
C TYR A 30 -4.55 -9.85 -3.55
N ASN A 31 -3.81 -10.81 -2.99
CA ASN A 31 -2.39 -11.03 -3.31
C ASN A 31 -2.21 -11.45 -4.77
N MET A 32 -3.03 -12.40 -5.24
CA MET A 32 -2.96 -12.89 -6.61
C MET A 32 -3.21 -11.77 -7.64
N LEU A 33 -4.08 -10.80 -7.30
CA LEU A 33 -4.38 -9.65 -8.17
C LEU A 33 -3.42 -8.47 -7.95
N GLY A 34 -2.52 -8.50 -6.96
CA GLY A 34 -1.61 -7.41 -6.63
C GLY A 34 -2.34 -6.15 -6.15
N VAL A 35 -3.44 -6.32 -5.41
CA VAL A 35 -4.28 -5.22 -4.93
C VAL A 35 -4.44 -5.20 -3.40
N GLU A 36 -3.54 -5.86 -2.69
CA GLU A 36 -3.59 -6.10 -1.25
C GLU A 36 -3.74 -4.82 -0.42
N ARG A 37 -3.18 -3.72 -0.92
CA ARG A 37 -3.16 -2.42 -0.23
C ARG A 37 -3.69 -1.28 -1.10
N ASN A 38 -4.52 -1.59 -2.07
CA ASN A 38 -5.15 -0.57 -2.91
C ASN A 38 -6.33 0.06 -2.16
N GLU A 39 -6.20 1.33 -1.74
CA GLU A 39 -7.19 2.08 -0.96
C GLU A 39 -8.60 2.01 -1.55
N ASN A 40 -8.71 2.19 -2.88
CA ASN A 40 -10.00 2.14 -3.56
C ASN A 40 -10.65 0.74 -3.49
N ARG A 41 -9.87 -0.34 -3.47
CA ARG A 41 -10.39 -1.71 -3.35
C ARG A 41 -10.88 -1.99 -1.94
N HIS A 42 -10.14 -1.51 -0.94
CA HIS A 42 -10.57 -1.58 0.45
C HIS A 42 -11.86 -0.78 0.66
N SER A 43 -11.93 0.45 0.16
CA SER A 43 -13.14 1.28 0.25
C SER A 43 -14.35 0.62 -0.41
N LYS A 44 -14.16 -0.03 -1.57
CA LYS A 44 -15.24 -0.80 -2.23
C LYS A 44 -15.69 -2.00 -1.41
N PHE A 45 -14.77 -2.75 -0.80
CA PHE A 45 -15.13 -3.88 0.07
C PHE A 45 -15.88 -3.39 1.31
N ILE A 46 -15.41 -2.34 1.97
CA ILE A 46 -16.06 -1.76 3.14
C ILE A 46 -17.45 -1.27 2.80
N ALA A 47 -17.62 -0.53 1.70
CA ALA A 47 -18.92 -0.03 1.25
C ALA A 47 -19.89 -1.18 0.92
N TRP A 48 -19.42 -2.25 0.26
CA TRP A 48 -20.20 -3.46 0.01
C TRP A 48 -20.62 -4.12 1.34
N LEU A 49 -19.71 -4.30 2.28
CA LEU A 49 -20.02 -4.94 3.57
C LEU A 49 -21.00 -4.12 4.40
N LEU A 50 -20.89 -2.78 4.37
CA LEU A 50 -21.77 -1.89 5.14
C LEU A 50 -23.15 -1.67 4.49
N ASN A 51 -23.34 -2.06 3.23
CA ASN A 51 -24.61 -1.85 2.54
C ASN A 51 -25.57 -3.02 2.75
N PRO A 52 -26.66 -2.86 3.53
CA PRO A 52 -27.61 -3.95 3.83
C PRO A 52 -28.32 -4.52 2.60
N ASN A 53 -28.32 -3.78 1.48
CA ASN A 53 -28.98 -4.16 0.24
C ASN A 53 -28.09 -4.97 -0.71
N GLU A 54 -26.83 -5.19 -0.31
CA GLU A 54 -25.88 -5.97 -1.10
C GLU A 54 -26.04 -7.49 -0.89
N SER A 55 -25.37 -8.24 -1.76
CA SER A 55 -25.51 -9.70 -1.89
C SER A 55 -24.98 -10.52 -0.72
N HIS A 56 -24.37 -9.90 0.30
CA HIS A 56 -23.75 -10.61 1.44
C HIS A 56 -24.75 -11.25 2.41
N SER A 57 -26.03 -10.93 2.32
CA SER A 57 -27.10 -11.49 3.15
C SER A 57 -26.99 -11.23 4.68
N LEU A 58 -26.04 -10.42 5.12
CA LEU A 58 -25.85 -10.07 6.54
C LEU A 58 -26.76 -8.93 7.00
N LYS A 59 -27.57 -8.40 6.07
CA LYS A 59 -28.51 -7.30 6.33
C LYS A 59 -27.81 -6.11 6.99
N GLU A 60 -28.41 -5.53 8.00
CA GLU A 60 -27.92 -4.34 8.70
C GLU A 60 -26.79 -4.60 9.71
N LEU A 61 -26.44 -5.86 9.99
CA LEU A 61 -25.51 -6.21 11.07
C LEU A 61 -24.13 -5.49 10.93
N PRO A 62 -23.45 -5.52 9.79
CA PRO A 62 -22.15 -4.85 9.68
C PRO A 62 -22.29 -3.33 9.85
N LEU A 63 -23.29 -2.70 9.26
CA LEU A 63 -23.54 -1.27 9.36
C LEU A 63 -23.87 -0.84 10.78
N ARG A 64 -24.73 -1.58 11.49
CA ARG A 64 -25.05 -1.30 12.90
C ARG A 64 -23.82 -1.39 13.80
N ARG A 65 -22.96 -2.39 13.59
CA ARG A 65 -21.70 -2.51 14.33
C ARG A 65 -20.72 -1.38 14.01
N PHE A 66 -20.64 -0.97 12.74
CA PHE A 66 -19.85 0.18 12.34
C PHE A 66 -20.34 1.47 13.02
N LEU A 67 -21.64 1.72 13.00
CA LEU A 67 -22.23 2.89 13.67
C LEU A 67 -21.99 2.87 15.18
N SER A 68 -22.10 1.70 15.80
CA SER A 68 -21.81 1.50 17.23
C SER A 68 -20.33 1.79 17.55
N LEU A 69 -19.40 1.32 16.72
CA LEU A 69 -17.97 1.59 16.85
C LEU A 69 -17.68 3.08 16.73
N VAL A 70 -18.19 3.75 15.68
CA VAL A 70 -18.03 5.18 15.46
C VAL A 70 -18.56 5.96 16.68
N ALA A 71 -19.75 5.61 17.16
CA ALA A 71 -20.37 6.25 18.31
C ALA A 71 -19.60 6.04 19.62
N ALA A 72 -18.97 4.87 19.79
CA ALA A 72 -18.16 4.57 20.97
C ALA A 72 -16.84 5.36 20.98
N LEU A 73 -16.22 5.56 19.83
CA LEU A 73 -14.95 6.27 19.68
C LEU A 73 -15.09 7.78 19.63
N ALA A 74 -16.28 8.31 19.29
CA ALA A 74 -16.54 9.73 19.33
C ALA A 74 -16.45 10.22 20.78
N THR A 75 -15.53 11.14 21.04
CA THR A 75 -15.36 11.76 22.34
C THR A 75 -16.22 13.03 22.46
N ASP A 76 -16.43 13.54 23.68
CA ASP A 76 -17.19 14.78 23.91
C ASP A 76 -16.59 16.01 23.19
N LYS A 77 -15.34 15.91 22.75
CA LYS A 77 -14.67 16.92 21.93
C LYS A 77 -15.07 16.88 20.45
N ASP A 78 -15.57 15.74 20.00
CA ASP A 78 -15.94 15.52 18.61
C ASP A 78 -17.38 16.00 18.41
N LYS A 79 -17.63 17.25 18.56
CA LYS A 79 -18.88 18.02 18.35
C LYS A 79 -20.04 17.33 17.55
N CYS A 80 -19.80 16.11 17.11
CA CYS A 80 -20.72 15.25 16.37
C CYS A 80 -21.89 14.74 17.23
N TYR A 81 -21.80 14.76 18.55
CA TYR A 81 -22.81 14.22 19.45
C TYR A 81 -23.20 15.23 20.53
N GLU A 82 -23.66 16.39 20.14
CA GLU A 82 -24.28 17.34 21.07
C GLU A 82 -25.53 16.76 21.74
N GLN A 83 -26.07 15.67 21.19
CA GLN A 83 -27.26 15.02 21.70
C GLN A 83 -26.94 13.59 22.17
N GLU A 84 -26.84 13.43 23.47
CA GLU A 84 -26.57 12.16 24.15
C GLU A 84 -27.52 11.03 23.72
N ASP A 85 -28.78 11.36 23.37
CA ASP A 85 -29.78 10.40 22.93
C ASP A 85 -29.35 9.67 21.63
N VAL A 86 -28.84 10.39 20.63
CA VAL A 86 -28.39 9.80 19.35
C VAL A 86 -27.25 8.81 19.57
N ARG A 87 -26.23 9.24 20.32
CA ARG A 87 -25.07 8.40 20.65
C ARG A 87 -25.49 7.11 21.36
N THR A 88 -26.33 7.22 22.37
CA THR A 88 -26.81 6.07 23.14
C THR A 88 -27.54 5.07 22.23
N HIS A 89 -28.42 5.56 21.36
CA HIS A 89 -29.14 4.70 20.42
C HIS A 89 -28.22 4.03 19.40
N LEU A 90 -27.23 4.78 18.86
CA LEU A 90 -26.22 4.21 17.95
C LEU A 90 -25.39 3.09 18.62
N ILE A 91 -24.95 3.30 19.87
CA ILE A 91 -24.18 2.30 20.62
C ILE A 91 -25.02 1.07 20.94
N THR A 92 -26.25 1.26 21.40
CA THR A 92 -27.13 0.16 21.84
C THR A 92 -27.83 -0.56 20.70
N GLY A 93 -27.84 0.02 19.51
CA GLY A 93 -28.55 -0.52 18.34
C GLY A 93 -30.08 -0.40 18.42
N ASN A 94 -30.60 0.37 19.39
CA ASN A 94 -32.06 0.52 19.61
C ASN A 94 -32.66 1.64 18.73
N TYR A 95 -32.68 1.42 17.42
CA TYR A 95 -33.25 2.32 16.42
C TYR A 95 -33.71 1.54 15.19
N ARG A 96 -34.60 2.13 14.41
CA ARG A 96 -34.90 1.67 13.05
C ARG A 96 -33.94 2.35 12.10
N LEU A 97 -33.32 1.59 11.20
CA LEU A 97 -32.36 2.05 10.21
C LEU A 97 -33.00 2.08 8.81
N ASN A 98 -32.80 3.16 8.10
CA ASN A 98 -33.09 3.27 6.67
C ASN A 98 -31.87 3.78 5.94
N VAL A 99 -31.36 3.00 5.00
CA VAL A 99 -30.21 3.37 4.15
C VAL A 99 -30.73 4.02 2.87
N GLN A 100 -30.46 5.30 2.70
CA GLN A 100 -30.85 6.04 1.50
C GLN A 100 -29.80 5.87 0.39
N GLU A 101 -28.51 5.95 0.74
CA GLU A 101 -27.43 5.87 -0.23
C GLU A 101 -26.14 5.39 0.43
N ILE A 102 -25.37 4.54 -0.28
CA ILE A 102 -23.97 4.23 -0.02
C ILE A 102 -23.24 4.20 -1.36
N LYS A 103 -22.20 5.03 -1.49
CA LYS A 103 -21.40 5.17 -2.73
C LYS A 103 -19.93 5.29 -2.43
N THR A 104 -19.09 4.76 -3.32
CA THR A 104 -17.64 4.97 -3.30
C THR A 104 -17.22 6.01 -4.30
N GLU A 105 -16.09 6.66 -4.07
CA GLU A 105 -15.51 7.67 -4.98
C GLU A 105 -16.49 8.80 -5.32
N GLN A 106 -17.27 9.23 -4.33
CA GLN A 106 -18.32 10.21 -4.53
C GLN A 106 -17.75 11.62 -4.61
N SER A 107 -17.93 12.29 -5.75
CA SER A 107 -17.53 13.68 -5.93
C SER A 107 -18.31 14.61 -4.97
N ILE A 108 -17.57 15.48 -4.28
CA ILE A 108 -18.13 16.50 -3.38
C ILE A 108 -19.08 17.42 -4.15
N ALA A 109 -18.65 17.93 -5.31
CA ALA A 109 -19.50 18.79 -6.15
C ALA A 109 -20.78 18.09 -6.63
N GLY A 110 -20.74 16.76 -6.81
CA GLY A 110 -21.91 15.97 -7.20
C GLY A 110 -22.94 15.78 -6.10
N LEU A 111 -22.60 16.05 -4.83
CA LEU A 111 -23.52 15.98 -3.70
C LEU A 111 -24.25 17.31 -3.44
N VAL A 112 -23.72 18.42 -3.96
CA VAL A 112 -24.30 19.75 -3.75
C VAL A 112 -25.27 20.04 -4.88
N GLN A 113 -26.57 20.07 -4.55
CA GLN A 113 -27.64 20.30 -5.53
C GLN A 113 -27.99 21.80 -5.71
N ASN A 114 -27.79 22.60 -4.64
CA ASN A 114 -28.08 24.02 -4.59
C ASN A 114 -26.89 24.78 -3.98
N ASN A 115 -26.70 26.04 -4.39
CA ASN A 115 -25.63 26.92 -3.89
C ASN A 115 -24.24 26.29 -4.11
N ILE A 116 -24.01 25.78 -5.30
CA ILE A 116 -22.75 25.11 -5.64
C ILE A 116 -21.54 26.06 -5.59
N GLU A 117 -21.79 27.37 -5.71
CA GLU A 117 -20.81 28.44 -5.52
C GLU A 117 -20.21 28.48 -4.12
N ASP A 118 -20.89 27.95 -3.11
CA ASP A 118 -20.36 27.85 -1.74
C ASP A 118 -19.13 26.92 -1.66
N LEU A 119 -18.91 26.09 -2.68
CA LEU A 119 -17.72 25.26 -2.80
C LEU A 119 -16.48 26.01 -3.36
N ASP A 120 -16.64 27.23 -3.89
CA ASP A 120 -15.56 27.96 -4.56
C ASP A 120 -14.34 28.23 -3.67
N SER A 121 -14.57 28.34 -2.37
CA SER A 121 -13.48 28.51 -1.38
C SER A 121 -12.83 27.20 -0.94
N ILE A 122 -13.45 26.05 -1.24
CA ILE A 122 -13.09 24.73 -0.72
C ILE A 122 -12.45 23.88 -1.84
N ILE A 123 -13.00 23.94 -3.04
CA ILE A 123 -12.61 23.10 -4.18
C ILE A 123 -12.15 23.97 -5.35
N GLU A 124 -10.98 23.65 -5.90
CA GLU A 124 -10.45 24.32 -7.08
C GLU A 124 -11.28 24.04 -8.33
N LYS A 125 -11.36 25.04 -9.21
CA LYS A 125 -11.98 24.91 -10.52
C LYS A 125 -10.93 24.63 -11.61
N ASN A 126 -11.35 23.91 -12.63
CA ASN A 126 -10.61 23.76 -13.87
C ASN A 126 -10.66 25.07 -14.69
N GLU A 127 -9.83 25.16 -15.73
CA GLU A 127 -9.80 26.32 -16.65
C GLU A 127 -11.17 26.62 -17.31
N ASN A 128 -12.01 25.60 -17.49
CA ASN A 128 -13.37 25.74 -18.02
C ASN A 128 -14.42 26.14 -16.98
N GLY A 129 -14.02 26.45 -15.73
CA GLY A 129 -14.90 26.85 -14.63
C GLY A 129 -15.63 25.70 -13.92
N SER A 130 -15.46 24.44 -14.34
CA SER A 130 -16.00 23.29 -13.60
C SER A 130 -15.12 22.95 -12.39
N PHE A 131 -15.73 22.39 -11.32
CA PHE A 131 -14.96 21.91 -10.17
C PHE A 131 -14.07 20.73 -10.56
N LYS A 132 -12.85 20.70 -10.03
CA LYS A 132 -11.97 19.55 -10.16
C LYS A 132 -12.58 18.34 -9.47
N SER A 133 -12.68 17.24 -10.17
CA SER A 133 -13.18 15.94 -9.67
C SER A 133 -12.06 14.92 -9.51
N ASP A 134 -10.85 15.38 -9.18
CA ASP A 134 -9.71 14.53 -8.88
C ASP A 134 -9.90 13.76 -7.55
N SER A 135 -8.95 12.90 -7.20
CA SER A 135 -9.01 12.10 -5.98
C SER A 135 -9.06 12.92 -4.69
N GLN A 136 -8.60 14.19 -4.73
CA GLN A 136 -8.61 15.08 -3.57
C GLN A 136 -9.96 15.76 -3.33
N ASN A 137 -10.92 15.60 -4.23
CA ASN A 137 -12.24 16.22 -4.18
C ASN A 137 -13.35 15.17 -4.26
N ARG A 138 -13.03 13.94 -3.88
CA ARG A 138 -13.97 12.81 -3.77
C ARG A 138 -13.82 12.15 -2.42
N PHE A 139 -14.94 11.79 -1.83
CA PHE A 139 -14.96 10.95 -0.64
C PHE A 139 -14.74 9.49 -1.04
N ASP A 140 -13.91 8.77 -0.32
CA ASP A 140 -13.72 7.34 -0.54
C ASP A 140 -15.02 6.57 -0.37
N ILE A 141 -15.78 6.86 0.70
CA ILE A 141 -17.14 6.34 0.90
C ILE A 141 -18.02 7.46 1.40
N TRP A 142 -19.17 7.61 0.72
CA TRP A 142 -20.28 8.45 1.12
C TRP A 142 -21.47 7.58 1.52
N MET A 143 -22.12 7.91 2.65
CA MET A 143 -23.36 7.27 3.08
C MET A 143 -24.37 8.32 3.53
N LEU A 144 -25.63 8.11 3.19
CA LEU A 144 -26.75 8.88 3.70
C LEU A 144 -27.75 7.93 4.35
N LEU A 145 -27.90 8.05 5.65
CA LEU A 145 -28.73 7.17 6.47
C LEU A 145 -29.82 7.97 7.19
N GLN A 146 -30.88 7.26 7.58
CA GLN A 146 -31.87 7.73 8.55
C GLN A 146 -31.96 6.74 9.70
N ILE A 147 -32.02 7.24 10.90
CA ILE A 147 -32.35 6.44 12.09
C ILE A 147 -33.57 7.02 12.79
N SER A 148 -34.48 6.16 13.25
CA SER A 148 -35.66 6.57 13.99
C SER A 148 -35.75 5.82 15.31
N PHE A 149 -35.99 6.54 16.38
CA PHE A 149 -36.11 5.99 17.73
C PHE A 149 -37.05 6.85 18.58
N ASN A 150 -37.52 6.32 19.69
CA ASN A 150 -38.26 7.11 20.67
C ASN A 150 -37.27 7.85 21.58
N ASN A 151 -37.40 9.17 21.66
CA ASN A 151 -36.61 9.98 22.59
C ASN A 151 -37.07 9.79 24.05
N ARG A 152 -36.41 10.43 24.99
CA ARG A 152 -36.72 10.36 26.44
C ARG A 152 -38.13 10.80 26.84
N PHE A 153 -38.89 11.40 25.92
CA PHE A 153 -40.27 11.79 26.09
C PHE A 153 -41.25 10.86 25.39
N ASP A 154 -40.79 9.68 24.99
CA ASP A 154 -41.53 8.66 24.26
C ASP A 154 -42.11 9.15 22.91
N LYS A 155 -41.44 10.17 22.34
CA LYS A 155 -41.78 10.71 21.02
C LYS A 155 -40.82 10.17 19.99
N GLU A 156 -41.37 9.63 18.91
CA GLU A 156 -40.54 9.20 17.77
C GLU A 156 -39.86 10.40 17.10
N VAL A 157 -38.56 10.28 16.93
CA VAL A 157 -37.72 11.25 16.22
C VAL A 157 -36.90 10.53 15.14
N THR A 158 -36.67 11.23 14.04
CA THR A 158 -35.86 10.70 12.92
C THR A 158 -34.68 11.62 12.69
N TYR A 159 -33.48 11.06 12.72
CA TYR A 159 -32.25 11.76 12.41
C TYR A 159 -31.71 11.36 11.04
N HIS A 160 -31.27 12.33 10.27
CA HIS A 160 -30.48 12.13 9.06
C HIS A 160 -29.00 12.05 9.44
N ILE A 161 -28.30 11.04 8.95
CA ILE A 161 -26.90 10.80 9.25
C ILE A 161 -26.12 10.72 7.95
N PRO A 162 -25.63 11.85 7.44
CA PRO A 162 -24.64 11.86 6.37
C PRO A 162 -23.30 11.41 6.93
N ILE A 163 -22.64 10.47 6.26
CA ILE A 163 -21.36 9.90 6.70
C ILE A 163 -20.36 10.00 5.58
N VAL A 164 -19.17 10.47 5.91
CA VAL A 164 -17.97 10.39 5.07
C VAL A 164 -16.96 9.48 5.74
N LEU A 165 -16.43 8.54 4.97
CA LEU A 165 -15.28 7.75 5.38
C LEU A 165 -14.13 8.01 4.41
N GLU A 166 -13.00 8.47 4.95
CA GLU A 166 -11.73 8.61 4.26
C GLU A 166 -10.81 7.48 4.69
N ASN A 167 -10.29 6.74 3.73
CA ASN A 167 -9.48 5.56 3.94
C ASN A 167 -8.04 5.81 3.52
N LYS A 168 -7.10 5.61 4.44
CA LYS A 168 -5.67 5.76 4.19
C LYS A 168 -4.93 4.51 4.65
N ILE A 169 -4.25 3.84 3.71
CA ILE A 169 -3.46 2.65 4.03
C ILE A 169 -1.97 2.98 4.10
N TYR A 170 -1.42 3.55 3.04
CA TYR A 170 0.01 3.91 2.96
C TYR A 170 0.24 5.39 2.69
N SER A 171 -0.79 6.09 2.27
CA SER A 171 -0.69 7.50 1.98
C SER A 171 -0.89 8.33 3.25
N ASN A 172 -0.19 9.45 3.33
CA ASN A 172 -0.51 10.48 4.28
C ASN A 172 -1.70 11.30 3.78
N GLU A 173 -2.32 12.05 4.69
CA GLU A 173 -3.33 13.02 4.31
C GLU A 173 -2.76 14.01 3.27
N GLY A 174 -3.49 14.24 2.19
CA GLY A 174 -3.11 15.18 1.15
C GLY A 174 -2.96 16.60 1.72
N ASN A 175 -1.86 17.29 1.35
CA ASN A 175 -1.49 18.62 1.83
C ASN A 175 -1.21 18.73 3.36
N ALA A 176 -0.78 17.65 3.99
CA ALA A 176 -0.45 17.62 5.43
C ALA A 176 0.59 18.68 5.87
N THR A 177 1.38 19.22 4.93
CA THR A 177 2.34 20.31 5.18
C THR A 177 1.68 21.69 5.34
N ASN A 178 0.42 21.84 4.90
CA ASN A 178 -0.37 23.05 5.10
C ASN A 178 -1.71 22.69 5.76
N PRO A 179 -1.83 22.83 7.09
CA PRO A 179 -3.02 22.39 7.83
C PRO A 179 -4.35 22.95 7.31
N SER A 180 -4.39 24.20 6.86
CA SER A 180 -5.61 24.81 6.31
C SER A 180 -6.03 24.26 4.95
N LYS A 181 -5.15 23.53 4.26
CA LYS A 181 -5.42 22.88 2.97
C LYS A 181 -5.46 21.35 3.08
N ALA A 182 -5.32 20.83 4.29
CA ALA A 182 -5.38 19.39 4.52
C ALA A 182 -6.72 18.83 4.04
N GLN A 183 -6.69 17.59 3.53
CA GLN A 183 -7.85 16.96 2.92
C GLN A 183 -9.04 16.87 3.89
N THR A 184 -8.80 16.44 5.14
CA THR A 184 -9.87 16.31 6.15
C THR A 184 -10.44 17.65 6.58
N VAL A 185 -9.63 18.73 6.59
CA VAL A 185 -10.13 20.09 6.88
C VAL A 185 -11.10 20.54 5.78
N ARG A 186 -10.70 20.42 4.51
CA ARG A 186 -11.57 20.75 3.36
C ARG A 186 -12.84 19.90 3.33
N TYR A 187 -12.73 18.63 3.69
CA TYR A 187 -13.90 17.74 3.74
C TYR A 187 -14.86 18.11 4.85
N SER A 188 -14.37 18.57 6.00
CA SER A 188 -15.25 19.04 7.08
C SER A 188 -15.99 20.34 6.70
N GLU A 189 -15.34 21.26 5.99
CA GLU A 189 -15.96 22.45 5.44
C GLU A 189 -17.01 22.09 4.37
N ALA A 190 -16.66 21.19 3.44
CA ALA A 190 -17.56 20.71 2.41
C ALA A 190 -18.79 20.00 2.99
N MET A 191 -18.66 19.26 4.09
CA MET A 191 -19.79 18.61 4.76
C MET A 191 -20.84 19.62 5.19
N GLY A 192 -20.45 20.80 5.68
CA GLY A 192 -21.38 21.88 6.02
C GLY A 192 -22.20 22.35 4.79
N VAL A 193 -21.53 22.54 3.66
CA VAL A 193 -22.19 22.93 2.39
C VAL A 193 -23.14 21.82 1.90
N ILE A 194 -22.69 20.56 1.95
CA ILE A 194 -23.51 19.41 1.56
C ILE A 194 -24.77 19.30 2.42
N CYS A 195 -24.64 19.38 3.75
CA CYS A 195 -25.77 19.33 4.68
C CYS A 195 -26.77 20.45 4.39
N ASN A 196 -26.31 21.67 4.17
CA ASN A 196 -27.17 22.79 3.80
C ASN A 196 -27.89 22.56 2.46
N SER A 197 -27.19 22.05 1.46
CA SER A 197 -27.75 21.73 0.15
C SER A 197 -28.81 20.63 0.21
N LEU A 198 -28.63 19.65 1.09
CA LEU A 198 -29.61 18.59 1.37
C LEU A 198 -30.79 19.07 2.24
N GLY A 199 -30.79 20.33 2.67
CA GLY A 199 -31.83 20.90 3.53
C GLY A 199 -31.68 20.56 5.01
N PHE A 200 -30.51 20.05 5.42
CA PHE A 200 -30.19 19.73 6.80
C PHE A 200 -29.52 20.97 7.45
N SER A 201 -30.30 21.81 8.08
CA SER A 201 -29.80 22.94 8.84
C SER A 201 -30.58 23.09 10.13
N VAL A 202 -29.96 23.70 11.14
CA VAL A 202 -30.58 23.92 12.46
C VAL A 202 -31.93 24.63 12.39
N SER A 203 -32.12 25.50 11.38
CA SER A 203 -33.37 26.23 11.18
C SER A 203 -34.45 25.44 10.41
N LYS A 204 -34.04 24.52 9.52
CA LYS A 204 -34.96 23.79 8.63
C LYS A 204 -35.21 22.36 9.06
N ASN A 205 -34.16 21.67 9.51
CA ASN A 205 -34.21 20.30 10.00
C ASN A 205 -33.13 20.10 11.06
N PRO A 206 -33.44 20.32 12.35
CA PRO A 206 -32.47 20.20 13.43
C PRO A 206 -32.03 18.77 13.73
N TYR A 207 -32.75 17.76 13.17
CA TYR A 207 -32.45 16.35 13.41
C TYR A 207 -31.53 15.80 12.34
N TYR A 208 -30.28 16.27 12.34
CA TYR A 208 -29.21 15.69 11.52
C TYR A 208 -27.93 15.56 12.34
N GLN A 209 -27.14 14.56 11.99
CA GLN A 209 -25.89 14.25 12.67
C GLN A 209 -24.84 13.80 11.65
N PRO A 210 -24.03 14.72 11.11
CA PRO A 210 -22.95 14.31 10.22
C PRO A 210 -21.88 13.54 10.99
N LEU A 211 -21.37 12.47 10.39
CA LEU A 211 -20.27 11.68 10.91
C LEU A 211 -19.13 11.66 9.89
N MET A 212 -17.94 12.02 10.32
CA MET A 212 -16.74 11.98 9.50
C MET A 212 -15.75 11.01 10.11
N VAL A 213 -15.35 10.00 9.34
CA VAL A 213 -14.52 8.89 9.80
C VAL A 213 -13.22 8.87 9.00
N TYR A 214 -12.11 8.78 9.71
CA TYR A 214 -10.78 8.62 9.14
C TYR A 214 -10.24 7.25 9.52
N LEU A 215 -10.11 6.38 8.54
CA LEU A 215 -9.70 4.98 8.72
C LEU A 215 -8.24 4.81 8.31
N THR A 216 -7.41 4.33 9.23
CA THR A 216 -5.98 4.14 8.99
C THR A 216 -5.46 2.84 9.62
N PRO A 217 -4.27 2.37 9.23
CA PRO A 217 -3.53 1.38 10.00
C PRO A 217 -3.20 1.86 11.42
N SER A 218 -2.99 0.93 12.33
CA SER A 218 -2.57 1.23 13.70
C SER A 218 -1.24 2.00 13.72
N GLY A 219 -1.19 3.04 14.52
CA GLY A 219 0.00 3.89 14.66
C GLY A 219 0.25 4.85 13.47
N ALA A 220 -0.66 4.96 12.52
CA ALA A 220 -0.59 5.94 11.45
C ALA A 220 -0.97 7.36 11.94
N ASN A 221 -0.69 8.36 11.10
CA ASN A 221 -1.00 9.74 11.42
C ASN A 221 -2.52 9.96 11.60
N LYS A 222 -2.88 10.73 12.62
CA LYS A 222 -4.26 11.16 12.84
C LYS A 222 -4.70 12.18 11.80
N PRO A 223 -6.02 12.35 11.57
CA PRO A 223 -6.53 13.40 10.70
C PRO A 223 -6.17 14.79 11.24
N MET A 224 -5.98 15.74 10.33
CA MET A 224 -5.71 17.15 10.71
C MET A 224 -6.96 17.86 11.22
N SER A 225 -8.14 17.44 10.80
CA SER A 225 -9.41 17.99 11.27
C SER A 225 -9.91 17.23 12.49
N ASP A 226 -10.16 17.96 13.59
CA ASP A 226 -10.77 17.41 14.82
C ASP A 226 -12.24 16.96 14.62
N ALA A 227 -12.84 17.28 13.47
CA ALA A 227 -14.17 16.82 13.13
C ALA A 227 -14.22 15.34 12.69
N PHE A 228 -13.06 14.76 12.38
CA PHE A 228 -12.96 13.36 11.99
C PHE A 228 -12.74 12.45 13.19
N ILE A 229 -13.53 11.38 13.26
CA ILE A 229 -13.37 10.30 14.22
C ILE A 229 -12.32 9.35 13.64
N HIS A 230 -11.20 9.19 14.33
CA HIS A 230 -10.13 8.28 13.91
C HIS A 230 -10.46 6.85 14.31
N ILE A 231 -10.48 5.96 13.32
CA ILE A 231 -10.67 4.52 13.50
C ILE A 231 -9.44 3.81 12.93
N GLU A 232 -8.92 2.86 13.66
CA GLU A 232 -7.87 1.99 13.17
C GLU A 232 -8.47 0.74 12.50
N TYR A 233 -7.78 0.21 11.48
CA TYR A 233 -8.18 -1.03 10.81
C TYR A 233 -8.37 -2.19 11.78
N GLN A 234 -7.58 -2.25 12.87
CA GLN A 234 -7.77 -3.26 13.92
C GLN A 234 -9.16 -3.15 14.55
N GLN A 235 -9.59 -1.94 14.89
CA GLN A 235 -10.90 -1.73 15.49
C GLN A 235 -12.03 -2.10 14.50
N LEU A 236 -11.87 -1.74 13.22
CA LEU A 236 -12.83 -2.15 12.20
C LEU A 236 -12.87 -3.69 12.05
N LEU A 237 -11.70 -4.34 12.09
CA LEU A 237 -11.59 -5.80 12.03
C LEU A 237 -12.30 -6.45 13.20
N ASP A 238 -11.98 -6.05 14.43
CA ASP A 238 -12.47 -6.67 15.66
C ASP A 238 -13.97 -6.46 15.86
N TYR A 239 -14.46 -5.27 15.61
CA TYR A 239 -15.83 -4.89 15.94
C TYR A 239 -16.84 -5.04 14.79
N VAL A 240 -16.38 -5.10 13.55
CA VAL A 240 -17.26 -5.13 12.37
C VAL A 240 -17.03 -6.35 11.49
N ILE A 241 -15.79 -6.54 11.00
CA ILE A 241 -15.52 -7.53 9.95
C ILE A 241 -15.50 -8.96 10.52
N THR A 242 -14.80 -9.20 11.62
CA THR A 242 -14.75 -10.53 12.26
C THR A 242 -16.14 -10.99 12.72
N PRO A 243 -16.94 -10.15 13.39
CA PRO A 243 -18.33 -10.52 13.69
C PRO A 243 -19.20 -10.75 12.43
N ALA A 244 -18.94 -10.04 11.33
CA ALA A 244 -19.64 -10.29 10.07
C ALA A 244 -19.25 -11.66 9.47
N SER A 245 -17.96 -12.03 9.49
CA SER A 245 -17.50 -13.37 9.10
C SER A 245 -18.18 -14.45 9.94
N MET A 246 -18.10 -14.35 11.26
CA MET A 246 -18.74 -15.34 12.16
C MET A 246 -20.24 -15.49 11.87
N ASN A 247 -20.96 -14.38 11.63
CA ASN A 247 -22.38 -14.43 11.27
C ASN A 247 -22.60 -15.05 9.89
N SER A 248 -21.75 -14.80 8.91
CA SER A 248 -21.87 -15.40 7.58
C SER A 248 -21.83 -16.94 7.64
N HIS A 249 -20.98 -17.50 8.48
CA HIS A 249 -20.89 -18.94 8.74
C HIS A 249 -22.09 -19.46 9.52
N LEU A 250 -22.49 -18.79 10.61
CA LEU A 250 -23.62 -19.20 11.44
C LEU A 250 -24.97 -19.18 10.69
N GLN A 251 -25.15 -18.23 9.77
CA GLN A 251 -26.38 -18.08 8.99
C GLN A 251 -26.32 -18.83 7.65
N ASN A 252 -25.27 -19.60 7.40
CA ASN A 252 -25.04 -20.29 6.12
C ASN A 252 -25.20 -19.35 4.90
N ALA A 253 -24.58 -18.18 4.97
CA ALA A 253 -24.47 -17.31 3.81
C ALA A 253 -23.82 -18.05 2.64
N ALA A 254 -24.01 -17.57 1.42
CA ALA A 254 -23.39 -18.18 0.25
C ALA A 254 -21.87 -18.34 0.45
N THR A 255 -21.32 -19.46 -0.01
CA THR A 255 -19.89 -19.78 0.18
C THR A 255 -18.98 -18.66 -0.34
N GLU A 256 -19.36 -18.04 -1.45
CA GLU A 256 -18.64 -16.92 -2.04
C GLU A 256 -18.54 -15.72 -1.08
N VAL A 257 -19.59 -15.43 -0.34
CA VAL A 257 -19.63 -14.37 0.66
C VAL A 257 -18.69 -14.69 1.82
N GLN A 258 -18.73 -15.93 2.33
CA GLN A 258 -17.84 -16.39 3.40
C GLN A 258 -16.37 -16.27 2.95
N VAL A 259 -16.05 -16.78 1.76
CA VAL A 259 -14.70 -16.71 1.17
C VAL A 259 -14.23 -15.27 0.97
N MET A 260 -15.12 -14.37 0.54
CA MET A 260 -14.77 -12.95 0.36
C MET A 260 -14.44 -12.27 1.69
N ILE A 261 -15.24 -12.48 2.73
CA ILE A 261 -15.03 -11.85 4.05
C ILE A 261 -13.79 -12.45 4.71
N ASP A 262 -13.65 -13.78 4.74
CA ASP A 262 -12.49 -14.45 5.31
C ASP A 262 -11.19 -14.12 4.55
N GLY A 263 -11.28 -14.04 3.22
CA GLY A 263 -10.19 -13.58 2.38
C GLY A 263 -9.76 -12.15 2.68
N TYR A 264 -10.72 -11.27 3.00
CA TYR A 264 -10.42 -9.89 3.38
C TYR A 264 -9.75 -9.81 4.77
N ILE A 265 -10.22 -10.60 5.74
CA ILE A 265 -9.59 -10.72 7.06
C ILE A 265 -8.13 -11.18 6.90
N ARG A 266 -7.89 -12.23 6.11
CA ARG A 266 -6.52 -12.70 5.83
C ARG A 266 -5.69 -11.61 5.14
N ASN A 267 -6.26 -10.90 4.16
CA ASN A 267 -5.56 -9.82 3.49
C ASN A 267 -5.12 -8.71 4.45
N LEU A 268 -5.95 -8.39 5.46
CA LEU A 268 -5.59 -7.44 6.51
C LEU A 268 -4.59 -8.00 7.53
N SER A 269 -4.59 -9.32 7.74
CA SER A 269 -3.78 -9.99 8.76
C SER A 269 -2.44 -10.52 8.22
N CYS A 270 -2.23 -10.50 6.90
CA CYS A 270 -1.00 -10.99 6.28
C CYS A 270 -0.19 -9.83 5.69
N PRO A 271 1.15 -9.89 5.77
CA PRO A 271 2.01 -8.93 5.09
C PRO A 271 1.75 -8.93 3.59
N ALA A 272 1.71 -7.76 2.97
CA ALA A 272 1.71 -7.69 1.51
C ALA A 272 3.07 -8.12 0.96
N SER A 273 3.05 -8.85 -0.13
CA SER A 273 4.24 -9.48 -0.70
C SER A 273 5.33 -8.50 -1.19
N ASN A 274 5.05 -7.20 -1.24
CA ASN A 274 5.95 -6.23 -1.88
C ASN A 274 6.04 -4.87 -1.16
N ASP A 275 5.61 -4.71 0.09
CA ASP A 275 5.61 -3.39 0.73
C ASP A 275 6.34 -3.35 2.07
N GLU A 276 7.32 -2.43 2.17
CA GLU A 276 8.15 -2.23 3.35
C GLU A 276 7.41 -1.69 4.59
N LYS A 277 6.20 -1.15 4.38
CA LYS A 277 5.40 -0.53 5.46
C LYS A 277 4.34 -1.47 6.01
N ASP A 278 4.20 -2.64 5.42
CA ASP A 278 3.02 -3.49 5.62
C ASP A 278 2.89 -4.09 7.02
N TYR A 279 4.02 -4.30 7.71
CA TYR A 279 3.97 -4.80 9.08
C TYR A 279 3.23 -3.89 10.06
N SER A 280 3.14 -2.58 9.78
CA SER A 280 2.44 -1.61 10.64
C SER A 280 0.91 -1.67 10.48
N ILE A 281 0.41 -2.35 9.45
CA ILE A 281 -1.02 -2.51 9.18
C ILE A 281 -1.59 -3.71 9.91
N LEU A 282 -0.73 -4.70 10.17
CA LEU A 282 -1.16 -5.99 10.67
C LEU A 282 -1.79 -5.87 12.04
N ALA A 283 -3.06 -6.08 12.03
CA ALA A 283 -3.82 -6.44 13.18
C ALA A 283 -3.77 -7.95 13.32
N ILE A 284 -2.84 -8.44 14.08
CA ILE A 284 -2.86 -9.85 14.47
C ILE A 284 -4.00 -10.00 15.46
N ALA A 285 -4.97 -10.85 15.15
CA ALA A 285 -6.03 -11.15 16.07
C ALA A 285 -5.41 -11.63 17.39
N GLN A 286 -5.71 -10.94 18.50
CA GLN A 286 -5.13 -11.24 19.82
C GLN A 286 -5.31 -12.70 20.24
N SER A 287 -6.33 -13.37 19.69
CA SER A 287 -6.60 -14.79 19.92
C SER A 287 -5.51 -15.77 19.47
N GLU A 288 -4.53 -15.30 18.67
CA GLU A 288 -3.46 -16.16 18.14
C GLU A 288 -2.10 -15.91 18.80
N ASP A 289 -2.01 -14.99 19.76
CA ASP A 289 -0.76 -14.60 20.41
C ASP A 289 -0.01 -15.80 21.01
N GLU A 290 -0.72 -16.70 21.71
CA GLU A 290 -0.12 -17.89 22.31
C GLU A 290 0.42 -18.85 21.26
N SER A 291 -0.33 -19.05 20.17
CA SER A 291 0.09 -19.93 19.06
C SER A 291 1.32 -19.38 18.34
N LEU A 292 1.40 -18.05 18.14
CA LEU A 292 2.57 -17.39 17.55
C LEU A 292 3.81 -17.49 18.44
N GLU A 293 3.64 -17.39 19.77
CA GLU A 293 4.73 -17.56 20.73
C GLU A 293 5.26 -19.02 20.76
N VAL A 294 4.41 -20.02 20.55
CA VAL A 294 4.87 -21.42 20.40
C VAL A 294 5.82 -21.56 19.21
N ILE A 295 5.51 -20.91 18.08
CA ILE A 295 6.37 -20.93 16.89
C ILE A 295 7.65 -20.14 17.17
N TYR A 296 7.57 -18.94 17.76
CA TYR A 296 8.73 -18.13 18.13
C TYR A 296 9.74 -18.91 18.98
N ASN A 297 9.25 -19.65 19.97
CA ASN A 297 10.08 -20.42 20.90
C ASN A 297 10.55 -21.77 20.32
N SER A 298 10.15 -22.13 19.09
CA SER A 298 10.60 -23.37 18.49
C SER A 298 12.08 -23.30 18.09
N LYS A 299 12.79 -24.44 18.27
CA LYS A 299 14.23 -24.52 17.90
C LYS A 299 14.45 -24.28 16.40
N ALA A 300 13.54 -24.74 15.54
CA ALA A 300 13.66 -24.55 14.11
C ALA A 300 13.64 -23.05 13.74
N PHE A 301 12.66 -22.30 14.28
CA PHE A 301 12.55 -20.86 14.06
C PHE A 301 13.78 -20.13 14.60
N GLN A 302 14.16 -20.40 15.85
CA GLN A 302 15.28 -19.74 16.51
C GLN A 302 16.60 -20.00 15.77
N THR A 303 16.84 -21.22 15.30
CA THR A 303 18.04 -21.57 14.54
C THR A 303 18.06 -20.82 13.20
N ALA A 304 16.95 -20.81 12.46
CA ALA A 304 16.88 -20.11 11.19
C ALA A 304 17.03 -18.59 11.36
N PHE A 305 16.38 -18.01 12.37
CA PHE A 305 16.47 -16.58 12.65
C PHE A 305 17.90 -16.15 13.02
N ARG A 306 18.60 -16.94 13.87
CA ARG A 306 20.00 -16.68 14.24
C ARG A 306 20.96 -16.82 13.06
N ALA A 307 20.72 -17.79 12.18
CA ALA A 307 21.58 -18.01 11.01
C ALA A 307 21.46 -16.89 9.96
N LEU A 308 20.23 -16.48 9.64
CA LEU A 308 19.96 -15.54 8.56
C LEU A 308 20.03 -14.06 9.00
N TYR A 309 19.74 -13.79 10.28
CA TYR A 309 19.63 -12.44 10.83
C TYR A 309 20.41 -12.29 12.14
N TYR A 310 21.68 -12.66 12.10
CA TYR A 310 22.55 -12.73 13.30
C TYR A 310 22.53 -11.46 14.17
N ASN A 311 22.69 -10.29 13.56
CA ASN A 311 22.77 -9.02 14.30
C ASN A 311 21.42 -8.66 14.95
N GLU A 312 20.33 -8.87 14.25
CA GLU A 312 18.97 -8.63 14.72
C GLU A 312 18.60 -9.64 15.81
N ALA A 313 18.94 -10.90 15.61
CA ALA A 313 18.70 -11.96 16.59
C ALA A 313 19.51 -11.72 17.88
N LYS A 314 20.79 -11.35 17.78
CA LYS A 314 21.63 -11.01 18.94
C LYS A 314 21.05 -9.85 19.74
N ASN A 315 20.63 -8.78 19.07
CA ASN A 315 20.04 -7.62 19.71
C ASN A 315 18.63 -7.88 20.30
N LEU A 316 17.87 -8.79 19.69
CA LEU A 316 16.53 -9.13 20.16
C LEU A 316 16.53 -10.07 21.35
N LEU A 317 17.41 -11.07 21.33
CA LEU A 317 17.50 -12.11 22.35
C LEU A 317 18.35 -11.69 23.55
N GLU A 318 19.14 -10.61 23.41
CA GLU A 318 20.08 -10.12 24.45
C GLU A 318 21.08 -11.22 24.92
N GLU A 319 21.34 -12.20 24.06
CA GLU A 319 22.22 -13.33 24.32
C GLU A 319 23.38 -13.36 23.33
N ASP A 320 24.57 -13.74 23.80
CA ASP A 320 25.70 -14.09 22.95
C ASP A 320 25.57 -15.55 22.51
N PHE A 321 25.51 -15.79 21.22
CA PHE A 321 25.51 -17.12 20.60
C PHE A 321 26.48 -17.15 19.42
N GLU A 322 27.01 -18.33 19.13
CA GLU A 322 27.85 -18.55 17.95
C GLU A 322 26.97 -18.43 16.67
N THR A 323 27.59 -17.91 15.60
CA THR A 323 26.92 -17.86 14.29
C THR A 323 26.56 -19.28 13.86
N ALA A 324 25.28 -19.51 13.61
CA ALA A 324 24.85 -20.74 12.96
C ALA A 324 25.24 -20.68 11.46
N ASP A 325 25.67 -21.80 10.91
CA ASP A 325 25.98 -21.86 9.48
C ASP A 325 24.72 -21.61 8.65
N GLU A 326 24.76 -20.59 7.82
CA GLU A 326 23.76 -20.35 6.80
C GLU A 326 23.88 -21.44 5.76
N THR A 327 22.90 -22.34 5.71
CA THR A 327 22.82 -23.41 4.71
C THR A 327 21.63 -23.18 3.80
N THR A 328 21.69 -23.70 2.57
CA THR A 328 20.55 -23.66 1.64
C THR A 328 19.27 -24.17 2.28
N LEU A 329 19.36 -25.20 3.13
CA LEU A 329 18.20 -25.77 3.83
C LEU A 329 17.56 -24.76 4.81
N VAL A 330 18.37 -23.99 5.53
CA VAL A 330 17.91 -22.97 6.49
C VAL A 330 17.22 -21.83 5.74
N THR A 331 17.82 -21.39 4.63
CA THR A 331 17.28 -20.36 3.75
C THR A 331 15.96 -20.80 3.12
N ASP A 332 15.89 -21.99 2.58
CA ASP A 332 14.68 -22.55 1.98
C ASP A 332 13.56 -22.71 3.00
N PHE A 333 13.88 -23.17 4.22
CA PHE A 333 12.93 -23.27 5.31
C PHE A 333 12.36 -21.90 5.69
N TRP A 334 13.21 -20.87 5.83
CA TRP A 334 12.74 -19.51 6.10
C TRP A 334 11.84 -18.98 5.00
N ASN A 335 12.29 -19.05 3.75
CA ASN A 335 11.56 -18.55 2.59
C ASN A 335 10.20 -19.23 2.40
N SER A 336 10.12 -20.53 2.72
CA SER A 336 8.85 -21.29 2.65
C SER A 336 7.85 -20.91 3.74
N ASN A 337 8.28 -20.17 4.77
CA ASN A 337 7.46 -19.77 5.91
C ASN A 337 7.55 -18.26 6.18
N GLU A 338 8.00 -17.49 5.21
CA GLU A 338 8.39 -16.09 5.38
C GLU A 338 7.27 -15.23 5.96
N ASN A 339 6.05 -15.35 5.43
CA ASN A 339 4.92 -14.57 5.89
C ASN A 339 4.57 -14.90 7.35
N LEU A 340 4.48 -16.17 7.68
CA LEU A 340 4.23 -16.62 9.05
C LEU A 340 5.33 -16.13 10.01
N PHE A 341 6.59 -16.26 9.62
CA PHE A 341 7.71 -15.89 10.49
C PHE A 341 7.83 -14.38 10.71
N LYS A 342 7.47 -13.57 9.72
CA LYS A 342 7.33 -12.12 9.90
C LYS A 342 6.25 -11.76 10.92
N VAL A 343 5.11 -12.43 10.84
CA VAL A 343 4.01 -12.24 11.79
C VAL A 343 4.42 -12.69 13.19
N VAL A 344 5.13 -13.81 13.32
CA VAL A 344 5.70 -14.31 14.59
C VAL A 344 6.63 -13.26 15.23
N LEU A 345 7.56 -12.70 14.46
CA LEU A 345 8.46 -11.66 14.95
C LEU A 345 7.71 -10.39 15.35
N TYR A 346 6.77 -9.95 14.52
CA TYR A 346 5.97 -8.78 14.84
C TYR A 346 5.20 -8.97 16.14
N ASN A 347 4.52 -10.11 16.30
CA ASN A 347 3.75 -10.43 17.50
C ASN A 347 4.62 -10.39 18.76
N HIS A 348 5.79 -11.03 18.71
CA HIS A 348 6.73 -11.04 19.82
C HIS A 348 7.21 -9.63 20.21
N CYS A 349 7.31 -8.71 19.26
CA CYS A 349 7.88 -7.38 19.46
C CYS A 349 6.84 -6.26 19.57
N LYS A 350 5.56 -6.49 19.25
CA LYS A 350 4.52 -5.45 19.08
C LYS A 350 4.36 -4.48 20.27
N ASN A 351 4.61 -4.95 21.48
CA ASN A 351 4.50 -4.15 22.71
C ASN A 351 5.80 -3.42 23.10
N ASN A 352 6.87 -3.56 22.32
CA ASN A 352 8.16 -2.94 22.60
C ASN A 352 8.68 -2.18 21.36
N PRO A 353 8.61 -0.82 21.36
CA PRO A 353 9.05 -0.01 20.23
C PRO A 353 10.50 -0.21 19.80
N ASP A 354 11.42 -0.47 20.77
CA ASP A 354 12.82 -0.69 20.47
C ASP A 354 13.03 -2.03 19.78
N LYS A 355 12.35 -3.10 20.24
CA LYS A 355 12.37 -4.40 19.58
C LYS A 355 11.74 -4.34 18.19
N LEU A 356 10.63 -3.62 18.00
CA LEU A 356 10.04 -3.38 16.68
C LEU A 356 11.02 -2.71 15.71
N LYS A 357 11.81 -1.76 16.20
CA LYS A 357 12.84 -1.10 15.39
C LYS A 357 13.94 -2.07 14.96
N ILE A 358 14.36 -3.01 15.83
CA ILE A 358 15.33 -4.04 15.50
C ILE A 358 14.81 -4.93 14.38
N ILE A 359 13.61 -5.51 14.54
CA ILE A 359 13.03 -6.42 13.55
C ILE A 359 12.53 -5.72 12.29
N SER A 360 12.42 -4.40 12.29
CA SER A 360 11.98 -3.66 11.11
C SER A 360 12.83 -3.94 9.86
N LYS A 361 14.09 -4.30 10.03
CA LYS A 361 14.98 -4.72 8.95
C LYS A 361 14.68 -6.13 8.44
N VAL A 362 14.24 -7.01 9.32
CA VAL A 362 13.88 -8.41 9.01
C VAL A 362 12.52 -8.47 8.33
N ILE A 363 11.55 -7.73 8.90
CA ILE A 363 10.16 -7.66 8.38
C ILE A 363 10.11 -6.87 7.08
N LYS A 364 10.91 -5.81 6.99
CA LYS A 364 11.20 -5.12 5.73
C LYS A 364 12.13 -6.00 4.90
N THR A 365 11.67 -7.16 4.46
CA THR A 365 12.38 -7.79 3.36
C THR A 365 12.31 -6.82 2.20
N ASN A 366 13.43 -6.17 2.04
CA ASN A 366 13.72 -5.34 0.91
C ASN A 366 13.62 -6.19 -0.35
N ASN A 367 12.44 -6.28 -0.95
CA ASN A 367 12.36 -6.47 -2.37
C ASN A 367 12.80 -5.18 -3.11
N ARG A 368 13.14 -4.12 -2.41
CA ARG A 368 14.08 -3.13 -2.90
C ARG A 368 15.46 -3.70 -2.68
N ASP A 369 15.95 -4.30 -3.71
CA ASP A 369 17.36 -4.58 -3.88
C ASP A 369 18.14 -3.26 -3.65
N ASN A 370 18.61 -3.09 -2.44
CA ASN A 370 19.41 -1.93 -2.03
C ASN A 370 20.87 -2.08 -2.45
N THR A 371 21.18 -3.13 -3.21
CA THR A 371 22.49 -3.31 -3.82
C THR A 371 22.87 -2.05 -4.55
N ARG A 372 24.03 -1.54 -4.24
CA ARG A 372 24.64 -0.37 -4.85
C ARG A 372 25.82 -0.79 -5.67
N TYR A 373 26.18 0.02 -6.63
CA TYR A 373 27.22 -0.33 -7.59
C TYR A 373 28.18 0.83 -7.81
N LEU A 374 29.47 0.53 -7.84
CA LEU A 374 30.49 1.41 -8.39
C LEU A 374 30.73 0.98 -9.83
N ILE A 375 30.63 1.91 -10.76
CA ILE A 375 30.84 1.69 -12.20
C ILE A 375 31.98 2.55 -12.66
N GLY A 376 32.95 1.94 -13.36
CA GLY A 376 34.15 2.62 -13.82
C GLY A 376 34.66 2.16 -15.18
N ILE A 377 35.70 2.81 -15.66
CA ILE A 377 36.48 2.39 -16.81
C ILE A 377 37.81 1.87 -16.27
N GLY A 378 38.00 0.53 -16.30
CA GLY A 378 39.09 -0.13 -15.57
C GLY A 378 38.78 -0.27 -14.07
N GLU A 379 39.81 -0.54 -13.27
CA GLU A 379 39.66 -0.86 -11.83
C GLU A 379 39.63 0.38 -10.92
N ASP A 380 40.19 1.52 -11.37
CA ASP A 380 40.42 2.69 -10.49
C ASP A 380 39.72 3.99 -10.96
N ASN A 381 39.06 3.99 -12.11
CA ASN A 381 38.43 5.21 -12.66
C ASN A 381 36.91 5.12 -12.56
N TRP A 382 36.40 5.39 -11.35
CA TRP A 382 34.96 5.35 -11.06
C TRP A 382 34.21 6.55 -11.64
N LEU A 383 33.09 6.27 -12.32
CA LEU A 383 32.23 7.29 -12.91
C LEU A 383 31.15 7.79 -11.94
N ASN A 384 31.01 7.15 -10.80
CA ASN A 384 30.05 7.50 -9.77
C ASN A 384 30.31 8.90 -9.19
N ALA A 385 29.28 9.70 -9.07
CA ALA A 385 29.39 11.04 -8.50
C ALA A 385 29.95 10.99 -7.06
N ASN A 386 31.08 11.68 -6.82
CA ASN A 386 31.77 11.73 -5.53
C ASN A 386 32.13 10.35 -4.95
N GLY A 387 32.32 9.33 -5.79
CA GLY A 387 32.63 7.97 -5.36
C GLY A 387 31.50 7.27 -4.60
N LYS A 388 30.26 7.77 -4.64
CA LYS A 388 29.11 7.16 -3.96
C LYS A 388 28.52 6.04 -4.81
N PRO A 389 28.26 4.85 -4.24
CA PRO A 389 27.64 3.77 -4.96
C PRO A 389 26.22 4.13 -5.49
N ALA A 390 25.96 3.78 -6.74
CA ALA A 390 24.75 4.12 -7.47
C ALA A 390 23.66 3.06 -7.32
N SER A 391 22.39 3.45 -7.45
CA SER A 391 21.28 2.52 -7.61
C SER A 391 21.35 1.77 -8.93
N LYS A 392 20.62 0.67 -9.11
CA LYS A 392 20.58 -0.10 -10.38
C LYS A 392 20.26 0.78 -11.60
N SER A 393 19.29 1.69 -11.46
CA SER A 393 18.93 2.61 -12.53
C SER A 393 20.10 3.50 -12.91
N GLU A 394 20.72 4.14 -11.93
CA GLU A 394 21.89 5.00 -12.14
C GLU A 394 23.11 4.19 -12.61
N ALA A 395 23.33 3.01 -12.06
CA ALA A 395 24.40 2.12 -12.48
C ALA A 395 24.25 1.66 -13.94
N SER A 396 23.02 1.41 -14.41
CA SER A 396 22.78 1.10 -15.83
C SER A 396 23.18 2.25 -16.75
N TYR A 397 22.82 3.47 -16.39
CA TYR A 397 23.27 4.67 -17.13
C TYR A 397 24.80 4.79 -17.12
N LEU A 398 25.45 4.60 -15.96
CA LEU A 398 26.91 4.68 -15.87
C LEU A 398 27.61 3.59 -16.68
N ILE A 399 27.05 2.38 -16.77
CA ILE A 399 27.55 1.31 -17.66
C ILE A 399 27.50 1.75 -19.12
N PHE A 400 26.38 2.28 -19.56
CA PHE A 400 26.23 2.76 -20.94
C PHE A 400 27.15 3.96 -21.22
N LYS A 401 27.27 4.86 -20.25
CA LYS A 401 28.20 6.00 -20.31
C LYS A 401 29.65 5.55 -20.45
N ALA A 402 30.09 4.57 -19.65
CA ALA A 402 31.44 3.99 -19.73
C ALA A 402 31.71 3.40 -21.11
N TYR A 403 30.74 2.67 -21.68
CA TYR A 403 30.85 2.16 -23.03
C TYR A 403 31.00 3.29 -24.07
N CYS A 404 30.16 4.31 -24.03
CA CYS A 404 30.21 5.42 -24.99
C CYS A 404 31.52 6.23 -24.89
N MET A 405 32.04 6.43 -23.68
CA MET A 405 33.34 7.10 -23.47
C MET A 405 34.46 6.28 -24.08
N LYS A 406 34.54 4.99 -23.78
CA LYS A 406 35.60 4.13 -24.33
C LYS A 406 35.57 4.00 -25.84
N TRP A 407 34.34 3.87 -26.38
CA TRP A 407 34.17 3.85 -27.86
C TRP A 407 34.65 5.14 -28.51
N GLY A 408 34.36 6.31 -27.91
CA GLY A 408 34.82 7.61 -28.39
C GLY A 408 36.35 7.77 -28.37
N GLU A 409 37.02 7.23 -27.35
CA GLU A 409 38.49 7.17 -27.29
C GLU A 409 39.08 6.34 -28.45
N GLU A 410 38.45 5.21 -28.77
CA GLU A 410 38.91 4.30 -29.82
C GLU A 410 38.51 4.76 -31.24
N ASN A 411 37.53 5.67 -31.36
CA ASN A 411 37.01 6.17 -32.62
C ASN A 411 36.96 7.70 -32.67
N PRO A 412 38.10 8.41 -32.58
CA PRO A 412 38.13 9.85 -32.49
C PRO A 412 37.45 10.53 -33.71
N GLY A 413 36.57 11.49 -33.44
CA GLY A 413 35.82 12.21 -34.45
C GLY A 413 34.62 11.50 -35.07
N LYS A 414 34.27 10.32 -34.55
CA LYS A 414 33.03 9.62 -34.90
C LYS A 414 32.03 9.68 -33.73
N SER A 415 30.74 9.51 -34.04
CA SER A 415 29.66 9.41 -33.05
C SER A 415 28.94 8.10 -33.20
N LEU A 416 28.51 7.51 -32.07
CA LEU A 416 27.61 6.36 -32.02
C LEU A 416 26.21 6.77 -32.45
N THR A 417 25.59 5.94 -33.25
CA THR A 417 24.17 6.08 -33.61
C THR A 417 23.29 5.30 -32.66
N LEU A 418 21.98 5.54 -32.73
CA LEU A 418 20.97 4.74 -32.00
C LEU A 418 21.08 3.24 -32.33
N ASP A 419 21.32 2.90 -33.58
CA ASP A 419 21.45 1.51 -34.04
C ASP A 419 22.72 0.84 -33.53
N ASP A 420 23.83 1.60 -33.42
CA ASP A 420 25.06 1.10 -32.82
C ASP A 420 24.83 0.73 -31.34
N LEU A 421 24.13 1.57 -30.57
CA LEU A 421 23.79 1.33 -29.16
C LEU A 421 22.86 0.11 -29.00
N ARG A 422 21.85 -0.01 -29.86
CA ARG A 422 20.92 -1.15 -29.86
C ARG A 422 21.61 -2.47 -30.23
N THR A 423 22.60 -2.39 -31.10
CA THR A 423 23.44 -3.55 -31.45
C THR A 423 24.41 -3.90 -30.31
N ALA A 424 24.98 -2.91 -29.66
CA ALA A 424 25.88 -3.11 -28.52
C ALA A 424 25.16 -3.73 -27.33
N PHE A 425 23.94 -3.27 -27.03
CA PHE A 425 23.13 -3.71 -25.89
C PHE A 425 21.73 -4.14 -26.36
N PRO A 426 21.51 -5.43 -26.66
CA PRO A 426 20.22 -5.95 -27.12
C PRO A 426 19.10 -5.74 -26.09
N GLY A 427 17.92 -5.32 -26.55
CA GLY A 427 16.77 -5.03 -25.70
C GLY A 427 16.30 -6.17 -24.79
N LYS A 428 16.47 -7.44 -25.24
CA LYS A 428 16.12 -8.64 -24.47
C LYS A 428 16.90 -8.81 -23.15
N ILE A 429 17.95 -8.03 -22.91
CA ILE A 429 18.66 -8.02 -21.63
C ILE A 429 17.69 -7.58 -20.51
N ASN A 430 16.78 -6.65 -20.80
CA ASN A 430 15.74 -6.24 -19.88
C ASN A 430 14.42 -6.87 -20.29
N GLU A 431 14.11 -8.06 -19.75
CA GLU A 431 12.88 -8.80 -20.07
C GLU A 431 11.61 -8.06 -19.62
N TYR A 432 11.69 -7.23 -18.56
CA TYR A 432 10.56 -6.47 -18.10
C TYR A 432 9.99 -5.57 -19.18
N TYR A 433 10.85 -4.80 -19.87
CA TYR A 433 10.43 -3.95 -20.97
C TYR A 433 10.18 -4.74 -22.26
N HIS A 434 11.07 -5.68 -22.58
CA HIS A 434 10.96 -6.47 -23.79
C HIS A 434 9.62 -7.22 -23.90
N ASN A 435 9.16 -7.80 -22.80
CA ASN A 435 7.91 -8.56 -22.76
C ASN A 435 6.65 -7.69 -22.63
N ARG A 436 6.80 -6.42 -22.32
CA ARG A 436 5.64 -5.54 -22.11
C ARG A 436 5.35 -4.60 -23.26
N TYR A 437 6.34 -3.82 -23.72
CA TYR A 437 6.10 -2.79 -24.73
C TYR A 437 7.35 -2.15 -25.34
N LEU A 438 8.54 -2.36 -24.80
CA LEU A 438 9.78 -1.76 -25.28
C LEU A 438 10.75 -2.82 -25.78
N ASN A 439 10.98 -2.84 -27.10
CA ASN A 439 11.88 -3.80 -27.73
C ASN A 439 13.36 -3.42 -27.62
N HIS A 440 13.67 -2.19 -27.13
CA HIS A 440 15.02 -1.65 -27.09
C HIS A 440 15.31 -0.97 -25.74
N LEU A 441 16.60 -0.85 -25.42
CA LEU A 441 17.08 -0.14 -24.22
C LEU A 441 17.32 1.35 -24.45
N PHE A 442 17.38 1.79 -25.72
CA PHE A 442 17.71 3.17 -26.10
C PHE A 442 16.67 3.73 -27.05
N TYR A 443 16.32 5.00 -26.84
CA TYR A 443 15.34 5.74 -27.62
C TYR A 443 15.80 7.20 -27.80
N VAL A 444 15.38 7.80 -28.90
CA VAL A 444 15.52 9.26 -29.11
C VAL A 444 14.39 9.94 -28.34
N MET A 445 14.76 10.90 -27.51
CA MET A 445 13.83 11.65 -26.66
C MET A 445 13.52 13.00 -27.29
N ASP A 446 12.77 12.98 -28.39
CA ASP A 446 12.16 14.21 -28.90
C ASP A 446 10.88 14.47 -28.09
N LYS A 447 10.71 15.69 -27.59
CA LYS A 447 9.52 16.11 -26.82
C LYS A 447 8.20 15.89 -27.57
N THR A 448 8.27 15.77 -28.88
CA THR A 448 7.14 15.52 -29.79
C THR A 448 6.98 14.06 -30.17
N LEU A 449 7.95 13.20 -29.83
CA LEU A 449 7.96 11.81 -30.28
C LEU A 449 7.07 10.94 -29.37
N ARG A 450 6.04 10.40 -29.97
CA ARG A 450 5.25 9.32 -29.38
C ARG A 450 5.93 7.99 -29.73
N VAL A 451 6.32 7.23 -28.73
CA VAL A 451 6.83 5.87 -28.97
C VAL A 451 5.63 4.99 -29.33
N ASP A 452 5.58 4.52 -30.58
CA ASP A 452 4.58 3.54 -30.98
C ASP A 452 4.83 2.24 -30.26
N VAL A 453 3.86 1.82 -29.45
CA VAL A 453 3.90 0.61 -28.67
C VAL A 453 3.07 -0.44 -29.39
N GLU A 454 3.72 -1.32 -30.14
CA GLU A 454 3.05 -2.38 -30.94
C GLU A 454 2.21 -3.36 -30.12
N THR A 455 2.37 -3.43 -28.80
CA THR A 455 1.78 -4.51 -27.98
C THR A 455 1.20 -4.11 -26.62
N SER A 456 1.12 -2.83 -26.25
CA SER A 456 0.65 -2.42 -24.94
C SER A 456 -0.88 -2.47 -24.81
N LYS A 457 -1.38 -3.46 -24.10
CA LYS A 457 -2.78 -3.51 -23.65
C LYS A 457 -3.09 -2.52 -22.52
N HIS A 458 -2.07 -1.84 -21.94
CA HIS A 458 -2.24 -1.01 -20.74
C HIS A 458 -2.23 0.49 -20.99
N TYR A 459 -1.58 0.98 -22.07
CA TYR A 459 -1.36 2.43 -22.27
C TYR A 459 -1.88 2.96 -23.62
N GLY A 460 -2.57 2.16 -24.40
CA GLY A 460 -2.88 2.54 -25.79
C GLY A 460 -1.61 2.51 -26.67
N ASN A 461 -1.72 2.94 -27.91
CA ASN A 461 -0.63 2.84 -28.91
C ASN A 461 0.45 3.91 -28.77
N THR A 462 0.44 4.75 -27.73
CA THR A 462 1.40 5.85 -27.58
C THR A 462 1.77 6.07 -26.12
N ILE A 463 3.07 6.13 -25.80
CA ILE A 463 3.60 6.58 -24.51
C ILE A 463 3.96 8.05 -24.65
N ASP A 464 3.47 8.89 -23.75
CA ASP A 464 3.99 10.23 -23.55
C ASP A 464 5.37 10.12 -22.88
N VAL A 465 6.41 10.26 -23.67
CA VAL A 465 7.79 10.07 -23.24
C VAL A 465 8.20 11.16 -22.26
N GLU A 466 7.66 12.37 -22.39
CA GLU A 466 7.96 13.53 -21.54
C GLU A 466 7.50 13.31 -20.08
N ASN A 467 6.43 12.56 -19.87
CA ASN A 467 5.88 12.27 -18.54
C ASN A 467 6.12 10.82 -18.09
N SER A 468 6.91 10.04 -18.83
CA SER A 468 7.16 8.64 -18.50
C SER A 468 8.27 8.49 -17.47
N TRP A 469 7.98 7.77 -16.38
CA TRP A 469 8.96 7.35 -15.37
C TRP A 469 9.96 6.31 -15.88
N ASP A 470 9.77 5.82 -17.10
CA ASP A 470 10.51 4.69 -17.65
C ASP A 470 11.85 5.09 -18.26
N PHE A 471 12.08 6.39 -18.50
CA PHE A 471 13.28 6.91 -19.14
C PHE A 471 14.01 7.95 -18.31
N TYR A 472 15.31 8.12 -18.55
CA TYR A 472 16.04 9.31 -18.13
C TYR A 472 15.70 10.45 -19.09
N TYR A 473 15.28 11.57 -18.53
CA TYR A 473 14.74 12.69 -19.30
C TYR A 473 15.56 13.98 -19.15
N ASP A 474 16.48 14.05 -18.19
CA ASP A 474 17.24 15.25 -17.89
C ASP A 474 18.62 15.28 -18.58
N ASP A 475 19.18 16.48 -18.71
CA ASP A 475 20.46 16.71 -19.35
C ASP A 475 21.64 16.09 -18.59
N ASN A 476 21.46 15.71 -17.33
CA ASN A 476 22.52 15.06 -16.53
C ASN A 476 22.75 13.60 -16.96
N HIS A 477 21.85 13.02 -17.75
CA HIS A 477 21.91 11.65 -18.22
C HIS A 477 22.17 11.53 -19.72
N GLU A 478 22.80 12.54 -20.32
CA GLU A 478 23.28 12.46 -21.71
C GLU A 478 24.41 11.44 -21.86
N LEU A 479 24.33 10.66 -22.93
CA LEU A 479 25.38 9.71 -23.29
C LEU A 479 26.45 10.42 -24.13
N PRO A 480 27.73 10.39 -23.74
CA PRO A 480 28.79 11.04 -24.50
C PRO A 480 29.07 10.35 -25.84
N ASN A 481 29.54 11.09 -26.84
CA ASN A 481 29.89 10.59 -28.16
C ASN A 481 28.73 9.92 -28.92
N VAL A 482 27.50 10.28 -28.65
CA VAL A 482 26.27 9.74 -29.27
C VAL A 482 25.61 10.85 -30.11
N GLN A 483 25.03 10.47 -31.25
CA GLN A 483 24.26 11.37 -32.13
C GLN A 483 22.98 10.67 -32.59
N PRO A 484 21.81 11.33 -32.50
CA PRO A 484 21.59 12.66 -31.91
C PRO A 484 21.77 12.68 -30.38
N ASN A 485 22.06 13.86 -29.81
CA ASN A 485 22.39 14.02 -28.37
C ASN A 485 21.22 13.72 -27.42
N ASP A 486 20.02 13.55 -27.93
CA ASP A 486 18.78 13.29 -27.18
C ASP A 486 18.47 11.78 -27.01
N ILE A 487 19.44 10.91 -27.33
CA ILE A 487 19.31 9.47 -27.04
C ILE A 487 19.45 9.22 -25.54
N ARG A 488 18.47 8.53 -24.95
CA ARG A 488 18.43 8.15 -23.54
C ARG A 488 18.18 6.64 -23.39
N ASN A 489 18.52 6.13 -22.23
CA ASN A 489 18.29 4.73 -21.89
C ASN A 489 17.11 4.53 -20.92
N VAL A 490 16.55 3.32 -20.89
CA VAL A 490 15.51 2.93 -19.95
C VAL A 490 16.00 3.03 -18.51
N LYS A 491 15.12 3.45 -17.60
CA LYS A 491 15.44 3.75 -16.21
C LYS A 491 15.14 2.60 -15.25
N MET A 492 14.10 1.81 -15.51
CA MET A 492 13.68 0.76 -14.58
C MET A 492 14.39 -0.57 -14.85
N TRP A 493 14.96 -1.15 -13.79
CA TRP A 493 15.62 -2.45 -13.81
C TRP A 493 15.15 -3.31 -12.63
N ARG A 494 14.55 -4.46 -12.94
CA ARG A 494 14.33 -5.50 -11.93
C ARG A 494 15.66 -6.16 -11.59
N LYS A 495 15.74 -6.83 -10.41
CA LYS A 495 16.97 -7.50 -9.99
C LYS A 495 17.51 -8.44 -11.06
N GLY A 496 16.73 -9.41 -11.52
CA GLY A 496 17.18 -10.37 -12.51
C GLY A 496 17.51 -9.77 -13.89
N ASP A 497 16.87 -8.65 -14.27
CA ASP A 497 17.22 -7.93 -15.51
C ASP A 497 18.56 -7.21 -15.37
N PHE A 498 18.82 -6.62 -14.22
CA PHE A 498 20.07 -5.93 -13.96
C PHE A 498 21.24 -6.90 -13.79
N ASP A 499 21.02 -8.04 -13.15
CA ASP A 499 22.01 -9.11 -13.04
C ASP A 499 22.41 -9.64 -14.44
N ARG A 500 21.45 -9.80 -15.34
CA ARG A 500 21.74 -10.14 -16.76
C ARG A 500 22.55 -9.06 -17.47
N LEU A 501 22.28 -7.77 -17.21
CA LEU A 501 23.10 -6.68 -17.73
C LEU A 501 24.54 -6.79 -17.24
N ILE A 502 24.73 -7.01 -15.93
CA ILE A 502 26.07 -7.17 -15.33
C ILE A 502 26.80 -8.34 -15.99
N GLU A 503 26.17 -9.53 -16.07
CA GLU A 503 26.78 -10.72 -16.69
C GLU A 503 27.14 -10.45 -18.16
N PHE A 504 26.24 -9.83 -18.91
CA PHE A 504 26.47 -9.46 -20.30
C PHE A 504 27.69 -8.54 -20.44
N VAL A 505 27.75 -7.49 -19.61
CA VAL A 505 28.84 -6.50 -19.63
C VAL A 505 30.16 -7.14 -19.21
N LYS A 506 30.22 -7.88 -18.12
CA LYS A 506 31.43 -8.59 -17.67
C LYS A 506 31.96 -9.55 -18.73
N LYS A 507 31.09 -10.16 -19.51
CA LYS A 507 31.47 -11.09 -20.58
C LYS A 507 31.97 -10.36 -21.83
N LYS A 508 31.31 -9.26 -22.23
CA LYS A 508 31.53 -8.62 -23.53
C LYS A 508 32.42 -7.36 -23.45
N TYR A 509 32.31 -6.61 -22.34
CA TYR A 509 32.95 -5.31 -22.17
C TYR A 509 33.83 -5.30 -20.91
N LYS A 510 34.90 -6.10 -20.93
CA LYS A 510 35.82 -6.29 -19.78
C LYS A 510 36.48 -5.03 -19.26
N PHE A 511 36.47 -3.94 -20.05
CA PHE A 511 37.00 -2.65 -19.65
C PHE A 511 36.06 -1.87 -18.73
N ILE A 512 34.80 -2.29 -18.55
CA ILE A 512 33.87 -1.69 -17.61
C ILE A 512 34.01 -2.38 -16.27
N GLY A 513 34.54 -1.66 -15.28
CA GLY A 513 34.61 -2.10 -13.90
C GLY A 513 33.23 -2.02 -13.23
N ILE A 514 32.82 -3.09 -12.57
CA ILE A 514 31.57 -3.16 -11.82
C ILE A 514 31.87 -3.80 -10.48
N GLU A 515 31.72 -3.01 -9.42
CA GLU A 515 31.82 -3.44 -8.02
C GLU A 515 30.46 -3.31 -7.35
N GLU A 516 30.06 -4.35 -6.65
CA GLU A 516 28.83 -4.42 -5.85
C GLU A 516 29.16 -4.01 -4.42
N CYS A 517 28.36 -3.07 -3.82
CA CYS A 517 28.61 -2.47 -2.51
C CYS A 517 27.44 -2.72 -1.55
#